data_502fee752c38f1242b2ccbe9af8bee5b
#
_entry.id   502fee752c38f1242b2ccbe9af8bee5b
#
_cell.length_a   1.000
_cell.length_b   1.000
_cell.length_c   1.000
_cell.angle_alpha   90.00
_cell.angle_beta   90.00
_cell.angle_gamma   90.00
#
_symmetry.space_group_name_H-M   'P 1'
#
loop_
_entity.id
_entity.type
_entity.pdbx_description
1 polymer ?
#
loop_
_entity_poly.entity_id
_entity_poly.type
_entity_poly.pdbx_seq_one_letter_code
_entity_poly.pdbx_strand_id
1 'polypeptide(L)'
;MNVKGAKPLFEGHKQPRIPLNKNYYNLSNVETLKWQCRIAKEYGIYGFCMYHYWFNGKVLLHKPMEILLAHPEIDINYCISWANGEWRDTWKCKDVKSTKVLIYDDYNNEKLWVDHFNYMLPFFKDNRYMKENNKPILAIYAPHIIMKLNKMLDLWTQMAKKEGFGGITYIYQSAASSFDMSWDKSRFEYGVEMNPGYVNGISNRNTQQISRLMKYSREIKRILHINRSLLATKNSSEIKQNDYDEVWQKILQLRPIGTTKMIPCAFTDWDNSPRFGINGSCYT
;
A
#
# COMPACT_ATOMS: atom_id res chain seq x y z
N MET A 1 22.60 5.11 -2.04
CA MET A 1 21.30 5.53 -1.48
C MET A 1 20.69 6.61 -2.35
N ASN A 2 19.57 6.32 -2.99
CA ASN A 2 19.00 7.21 -4.02
C ASN A 2 18.61 8.59 -3.47
N VAL A 3 18.08 8.67 -2.24
CA VAL A 3 17.65 9.94 -1.64
C VAL A 3 18.82 10.91 -1.44
N LYS A 4 19.95 10.44 -0.87
CA LYS A 4 21.13 11.31 -0.66
C LYS A 4 21.77 11.78 -1.96
N GLY A 5 21.66 10.99 -3.02
CA GLY A 5 22.25 11.27 -4.33
C GLY A 5 21.26 11.85 -5.34
N ALA A 6 20.03 12.15 -4.92
CA ALA A 6 19.04 12.73 -5.82
C ALA A 6 19.47 14.13 -6.28
N LYS A 7 19.19 14.43 -7.56
CA LYS A 7 19.50 15.72 -8.16
C LYS A 7 18.21 16.45 -8.55
N PRO A 8 18.19 17.79 -8.53
CA PRO A 8 17.12 18.55 -9.13
C PRO A 8 16.90 18.14 -10.60
N LEU A 9 15.65 18.03 -11.02
CA LEU A 9 15.26 17.68 -12.40
C LEU A 9 14.69 18.87 -13.17
N PHE A 10 14.39 19.95 -12.47
CA PHE A 10 13.90 21.23 -13.04
C PHE A 10 14.28 22.38 -12.09
N GLU A 11 14.14 23.60 -12.55
CA GLU A 11 14.41 24.80 -11.74
C GLU A 11 13.46 24.86 -10.53
N GLY A 12 13.99 25.09 -9.33
CA GLY A 12 13.22 25.10 -8.07
C GLY A 12 12.94 23.72 -7.48
N HIS A 13 13.33 22.61 -8.14
CA HIS A 13 13.14 21.27 -7.59
C HIS A 13 13.99 21.01 -6.34
N LYS A 14 13.33 20.81 -5.20
CA LYS A 14 13.99 20.62 -3.90
C LYS A 14 14.55 19.19 -3.75
N GLN A 15 15.71 18.92 -4.34
CA GLN A 15 16.45 17.66 -4.20
C GLN A 15 17.94 17.94 -3.99
N PRO A 16 18.67 17.13 -3.17
CA PRO A 16 18.15 16.03 -2.35
C PRO A 16 17.35 16.54 -1.14
N ARG A 17 16.29 15.82 -0.76
CA ARG A 17 15.57 16.09 0.49
C ARG A 17 16.36 15.53 1.66
N ILE A 18 16.76 16.42 2.55
CA ILE A 18 17.55 16.07 3.74
C ILE A 18 16.60 16.02 4.93
N PRO A 19 16.49 14.87 5.63
CA PRO A 19 15.68 14.79 6.83
C PRO A 19 16.21 15.70 7.94
N LEU A 20 15.33 16.12 8.84
CA LEU A 20 15.68 16.95 9.99
C LEU A 20 16.90 16.36 10.73
N ASN A 21 17.88 17.20 11.04
CA ASN A 21 19.14 16.81 11.68
C ASN A 21 19.92 15.71 10.93
N LYS A 22 19.71 15.58 9.61
CA LYS A 22 20.30 14.52 8.77
C LYS A 22 19.99 13.10 9.29
N ASN A 23 18.87 12.93 9.97
CA ASN A 23 18.49 11.67 10.60
C ASN A 23 17.96 10.68 9.55
N TYR A 24 18.87 9.95 8.90
CA TYR A 24 18.57 8.82 8.02
C TYR A 24 18.43 7.55 8.86
N TYR A 25 17.32 7.44 9.56
CA TYR A 25 17.06 6.42 10.58
C TYR A 25 17.14 4.98 10.07
N ASN A 26 17.35 4.04 10.99
CA ASN A 26 17.30 2.61 10.76
C ASN A 26 16.11 2.00 11.51
N LEU A 27 15.10 1.52 10.80
CA LEU A 27 13.92 0.89 11.38
C LEU A 27 14.18 -0.46 12.07
N SER A 28 15.39 -1.02 11.93
CA SER A 28 15.79 -2.22 12.67
C SER A 28 16.39 -1.89 14.04
N ASN A 29 16.29 -0.64 14.49
CA ASN A 29 16.80 -0.19 15.78
C ASN A 29 15.63 0.19 16.69
N VAL A 30 15.59 -0.38 17.89
CA VAL A 30 14.54 -0.13 18.88
C VAL A 30 14.43 1.35 19.28
N GLU A 31 15.56 2.05 19.43
CA GLU A 31 15.56 3.46 19.79
C GLU A 31 14.98 4.35 18.70
N THR A 32 15.13 3.95 17.42
CA THR A 32 14.45 4.60 16.31
C THR A 32 12.93 4.47 16.45
N LEU A 33 12.43 3.28 16.76
CA LEU A 33 11.00 3.07 16.94
C LEU A 33 10.46 3.80 18.17
N LYS A 34 11.16 3.76 19.29
CA LYS A 34 10.80 4.53 20.50
C LYS A 34 10.68 6.03 20.17
N TRP A 35 11.67 6.57 19.51
CA TRP A 35 11.68 7.98 19.09
C TRP A 35 10.52 8.31 18.15
N GLN A 36 10.28 7.51 17.12
CA GLN A 36 9.19 7.74 16.16
C GLN A 36 7.81 7.64 16.83
N CYS A 37 7.61 6.63 17.68
CA CYS A 37 6.34 6.44 18.39
C CYS A 37 6.07 7.58 19.38
N ARG A 38 7.09 8.04 20.09
CA ARG A 38 6.98 9.20 21.00
C ARG A 38 6.54 10.45 20.24
N ILE A 39 7.22 10.79 19.14
CA ILE A 39 6.86 11.95 18.32
C ILE A 39 5.44 11.78 17.76
N ALA A 40 5.10 10.61 17.24
CA ALA A 40 3.76 10.37 16.71
C ALA A 40 2.68 10.67 17.77
N LYS A 41 2.85 10.22 18.99
CA LYS A 41 1.92 10.52 20.10
C LYS A 41 1.90 12.00 20.47
N GLU A 42 3.05 12.66 20.57
CA GLU A 42 3.14 14.09 20.84
C GLU A 42 2.36 14.94 19.85
N TYR A 43 2.25 14.47 18.57
CA TYR A 43 1.50 15.15 17.51
C TYR A 43 0.11 14.54 17.25
N GLY A 44 -0.42 13.77 18.20
CA GLY A 44 -1.81 13.28 18.14
C GLY A 44 -2.04 12.12 17.17
N ILE A 45 -0.99 11.43 16.69
CA ILE A 45 -1.13 10.24 15.87
C ILE A 45 -1.55 9.07 16.77
N TYR A 46 -2.71 8.49 16.47
CA TYR A 46 -3.27 7.39 17.24
C TYR A 46 -2.46 6.09 17.12
N GLY A 47 -1.93 5.81 15.92
CA GLY A 47 -1.16 4.60 15.70
C GLY A 47 -0.68 4.44 14.27
N PHE A 48 -0.02 3.33 13.99
CA PHE A 48 0.57 3.02 12.70
C PHE A 48 -0.12 1.86 12.01
N CYS A 49 -0.38 2.00 10.70
CA CYS A 49 -0.72 0.89 9.83
C CYS A 49 0.58 0.39 9.18
N MET A 50 1.14 -0.70 9.70
CA MET A 50 2.49 -1.16 9.34
C MET A 50 2.45 -2.09 8.15
N TYR A 51 3.23 -1.79 7.10
CA TYR A 51 3.36 -2.70 5.96
C TYR A 51 4.04 -4.00 6.36
N HIS A 52 3.39 -5.10 6.00
CA HIS A 52 3.84 -6.46 6.20
C HIS A 52 4.03 -7.14 4.85
N TYR A 53 5.14 -7.84 4.69
CA TYR A 53 5.52 -8.51 3.44
C TYR A 53 5.69 -10.00 3.69
N TRP A 54 4.75 -10.77 3.15
CA TRP A 54 4.71 -12.22 3.24
C TRP A 54 4.73 -12.84 1.85
N PHE A 55 5.65 -13.77 1.59
CA PHE A 55 5.82 -14.44 0.32
C PHE A 55 6.07 -15.93 0.54
N ASN A 56 5.04 -16.77 0.36
CA ASN A 56 5.16 -18.24 0.45
C ASN A 56 5.85 -18.73 1.72
N GLY A 57 5.51 -18.17 2.88
CA GLY A 57 6.12 -18.50 4.17
C GLY A 57 7.38 -17.71 4.51
N LYS A 58 7.88 -16.88 3.59
CA LYS A 58 9.02 -16.01 3.83
C LYS A 58 8.57 -14.61 4.19
N VAL A 59 8.98 -14.12 5.36
CA VAL A 59 8.71 -12.75 5.82
C VAL A 59 9.88 -11.85 5.47
N LEU A 60 9.58 -10.68 4.91
CA LEU A 60 10.59 -9.68 4.57
C LEU A 60 10.29 -8.36 5.30
N LEU A 61 11.34 -7.57 5.58
CA LEU A 61 11.25 -6.27 6.26
C LEU A 61 10.45 -6.31 7.58
N HIS A 62 10.43 -7.46 8.23
CA HIS A 62 9.60 -7.77 9.41
C HIS A 62 10.10 -7.13 10.71
N LYS A 63 11.39 -6.81 10.81
CA LYS A 63 12.01 -6.36 12.06
C LYS A 63 11.28 -5.22 12.78
N PRO A 64 10.78 -4.17 12.13
CA PRO A 64 10.07 -3.10 12.84
C PRO A 64 8.85 -3.60 13.61
N MET A 65 8.06 -4.50 13.02
CA MET A 65 6.88 -5.08 13.67
C MET A 65 7.28 -6.01 14.83
N GLU A 66 8.29 -6.86 14.62
CA GLU A 66 8.77 -7.80 15.65
C GLU A 66 9.41 -7.06 16.83
N ILE A 67 10.17 -5.96 16.57
CA ILE A 67 10.68 -5.10 17.63
C ILE A 67 9.51 -4.50 18.41
N LEU A 68 8.49 -3.98 17.74
CA LEU A 68 7.34 -3.40 18.41
C LEU A 68 6.62 -4.44 19.29
N LEU A 69 6.45 -5.66 18.81
CA LEU A 69 5.86 -6.76 19.57
C LEU A 69 6.73 -7.14 20.79
N ALA A 70 8.05 -7.21 20.62
CA ALA A 70 9.00 -7.56 21.69
C ALA A 70 9.20 -6.45 22.75
N HIS A 71 8.78 -5.22 22.46
CA HIS A 71 8.94 -4.05 23.31
C HIS A 71 7.59 -3.44 23.70
N PRO A 72 6.83 -4.07 24.63
CA PRO A 72 5.51 -3.60 25.05
C PRO A 72 5.52 -2.22 25.70
N GLU A 73 6.67 -1.75 26.18
CA GLU A 73 6.85 -0.40 26.71
C GLU A 73 6.75 0.70 25.65
N ILE A 74 6.83 0.36 24.35
CA ILE A 74 6.61 1.33 23.26
C ILE A 74 5.10 1.56 23.14
N ASP A 75 4.65 2.69 23.65
CA ASP A 75 3.24 3.02 23.73
C ASP A 75 2.74 3.65 22.42
N ILE A 76 2.31 2.79 21.49
CA ILE A 76 1.67 3.17 20.21
C ILE A 76 0.70 2.08 19.77
N ASN A 77 -0.47 2.45 19.30
CA ASN A 77 -1.36 1.49 18.65
C ASN A 77 -0.89 1.15 17.24
N TYR A 78 -1.19 -0.05 16.76
CA TYR A 78 -0.83 -0.43 15.40
C TYR A 78 -1.76 -1.48 14.82
N CYS A 79 -1.79 -1.58 13.50
CA CYS A 79 -2.38 -2.68 12.77
C CYS A 79 -1.47 -3.08 11.60
N ILE A 80 -1.77 -4.22 10.99
CA ILE A 80 -1.04 -4.76 9.84
C ILE A 80 -1.72 -4.34 8.54
N SER A 81 -0.90 -3.91 7.58
CA SER A 81 -1.27 -3.83 6.17
C SER A 81 -0.45 -4.82 5.36
N TRP A 82 -1.08 -5.90 4.92
CA TRP A 82 -0.41 -6.86 4.04
C TRP A 82 -0.21 -6.24 2.66
N ALA A 83 1.04 -5.87 2.36
CA ALA A 83 1.47 -5.37 1.07
C ALA A 83 1.69 -6.54 0.12
N ASN A 84 0.59 -7.22 -0.23
CA ASN A 84 0.58 -8.34 -1.15
C ASN A 84 0.89 -7.88 -2.58
N GLY A 85 1.45 -8.76 -3.37
CA GLY A 85 1.88 -8.52 -4.74
C GLY A 85 3.35 -8.87 -4.97
N GLU A 86 3.64 -9.39 -6.13
CA GLU A 86 4.99 -9.79 -6.50
C GLU A 86 5.96 -8.60 -6.51
N TRP A 87 7.20 -8.85 -6.11
CA TRP A 87 8.27 -7.88 -6.26
C TRP A 87 8.97 -8.04 -7.58
N ARG A 88 9.17 -6.92 -8.26
CA ARG A 88 9.84 -6.84 -9.56
C ARG A 88 11.06 -5.95 -9.50
N ASP A 89 12.07 -6.23 -10.35
CA ASP A 89 13.23 -5.37 -10.48
C ASP A 89 12.85 -4.07 -11.22
N THR A 90 12.28 -3.14 -10.47
CA THR A 90 11.92 -1.80 -10.96
C THR A 90 13.01 -0.76 -10.67
N TRP A 91 14.08 -1.15 -9.96
CA TRP A 91 15.11 -0.23 -9.49
C TRP A 91 16.19 0.08 -10.53
N LYS A 92 16.38 -0.84 -11.49
CA LYS A 92 17.42 -0.73 -12.53
C LYS A 92 16.87 -0.36 -13.91
N CYS A 93 15.57 -0.30 -14.06
CA CYS A 93 14.95 -0.09 -15.36
C CYS A 93 15.02 1.36 -15.80
N LYS A 94 16.12 1.71 -16.50
CA LYS A 94 16.10 2.78 -17.50
C LYS A 94 15.19 2.40 -18.69
N ASP A 95 14.97 1.09 -18.90
CA ASP A 95 14.05 0.53 -19.89
C ASP A 95 12.94 -0.26 -19.25
N VAL A 96 11.71 0.19 -19.43
CA VAL A 96 10.45 -0.43 -18.90
C VAL A 96 10.20 -1.84 -19.45
N LYS A 97 11.05 -2.36 -20.35
CA LYS A 97 10.79 -3.57 -21.13
C LYS A 97 11.11 -4.91 -20.47
N SER A 98 11.82 -4.95 -19.35
CA SER A 98 12.05 -6.22 -18.64
C SER A 98 12.04 -6.06 -17.13
N THR A 99 10.88 -6.07 -16.54
CA THR A 99 10.74 -6.19 -15.08
C THR A 99 10.80 -7.67 -14.72
N LYS A 100 12.00 -8.16 -14.37
CA LYS A 100 12.16 -9.50 -13.81
C LYS A 100 11.37 -9.61 -12.50
N VAL A 101 10.55 -10.65 -12.36
CA VAL A 101 9.95 -11.00 -11.06
C VAL A 101 11.09 -11.46 -10.14
N LEU A 102 11.24 -10.78 -9.01
CA LEU A 102 12.25 -11.10 -8.00
C LEU A 102 11.67 -12.06 -6.95
N ILE A 103 10.42 -11.83 -6.55
CA ILE A 103 9.72 -12.65 -5.58
C ILE A 103 8.26 -12.76 -6.03
N TYR A 104 7.80 -14.00 -6.10
CA TYR A 104 6.42 -14.38 -6.43
C TYR A 104 5.69 -14.84 -5.18
N ASP A 105 4.36 -14.68 -5.13
CA ASP A 105 3.50 -15.19 -4.08
C ASP A 105 2.41 -16.10 -4.66
N ASP A 106 2.25 -17.29 -4.09
CA ASP A 106 1.19 -18.24 -4.45
C ASP A 106 -0.02 -18.07 -3.52
N TYR A 107 -1.00 -17.33 -3.97
CA TYR A 107 -2.24 -17.09 -3.23
C TYR A 107 -3.21 -18.27 -3.23
N ASN A 108 -2.90 -19.40 -3.87
CA ASN A 108 -3.83 -20.54 -3.99
C ASN A 108 -3.58 -21.64 -2.97
N ASN A 109 -2.49 -21.59 -2.22
CA ASN A 109 -2.08 -22.63 -1.29
C ASN A 109 -2.66 -22.38 0.12
N GLU A 110 -3.66 -23.19 0.51
CA GLU A 110 -4.36 -23.05 1.79
C GLU A 110 -3.43 -23.25 3.00
N LYS A 111 -2.40 -24.11 2.88
CA LYS A 111 -1.40 -24.27 3.95
C LYS A 111 -0.68 -22.95 4.21
N LEU A 112 -0.31 -22.22 3.16
CA LEU A 112 0.33 -20.92 3.30
C LEU A 112 -0.60 -19.86 3.92
N TRP A 113 -1.92 -19.97 3.73
CA TRP A 113 -2.86 -19.08 4.42
C TRP A 113 -2.86 -19.33 5.93
N VAL A 114 -2.84 -20.61 6.33
CA VAL A 114 -2.76 -21.00 7.75
C VAL A 114 -1.44 -20.53 8.36
N ASP A 115 -0.33 -20.75 7.69
CA ASP A 115 1.00 -20.33 8.15
C ASP A 115 1.07 -18.80 8.30
N HIS A 116 0.48 -18.06 7.36
CA HIS A 116 0.43 -16.60 7.39
C HIS A 116 -0.43 -16.09 8.56
N PHE A 117 -1.61 -16.67 8.77
CA PHE A 117 -2.44 -16.33 9.93
C PHE A 117 -1.70 -16.58 11.24
N ASN A 118 -1.05 -17.73 11.39
CA ASN A 118 -0.30 -18.08 12.59
C ASN A 118 0.87 -17.12 12.86
N TYR A 119 1.51 -16.60 11.81
CA TYR A 119 2.50 -15.54 11.95
C TYR A 119 1.89 -14.22 12.46
N MET A 120 0.69 -13.85 11.98
CA MET A 120 0.02 -12.62 12.41
C MET A 120 -0.61 -12.72 13.80
N LEU A 121 -0.94 -13.92 14.26
CA LEU A 121 -1.69 -14.14 15.50
C LEU A 121 -1.05 -13.53 16.76
N PRO A 122 0.27 -13.62 17.02
CA PRO A 122 0.90 -12.95 18.16
C PRO A 122 0.68 -11.43 18.17
N PHE A 123 0.68 -10.80 16.99
CA PHE A 123 0.39 -9.37 16.88
C PHE A 123 -1.09 -9.08 17.20
N PHE A 124 -2.02 -9.88 16.70
CA PHE A 124 -3.45 -9.72 17.02
C PHE A 124 -3.75 -9.83 18.52
N LYS A 125 -2.96 -10.63 19.25
CA LYS A 125 -3.06 -10.81 20.70
C LYS A 125 -2.43 -9.65 21.49
N ASP A 126 -1.57 -8.84 20.88
CA ASP A 126 -1.01 -7.65 21.55
C ASP A 126 -2.13 -6.66 21.92
N ASN A 127 -2.08 -6.13 23.14
CA ASN A 127 -3.08 -5.17 23.63
C ASN A 127 -3.11 -3.86 22.84
N ARG A 128 -1.97 -3.48 22.25
CA ARG A 128 -1.83 -2.27 21.41
C ARG A 128 -2.33 -2.49 19.97
N TYR A 129 -2.61 -3.76 19.59
CA TYR A 129 -3.12 -4.02 18.26
C TYR A 129 -4.54 -3.45 18.10
N MET A 130 -4.77 -2.68 17.04
CA MET A 130 -6.06 -2.06 16.78
C MET A 130 -7.13 -3.10 16.53
N LYS A 131 -8.22 -3.02 17.28
CA LYS A 131 -9.38 -3.91 17.17
C LYS A 131 -10.67 -3.09 17.14
N GLU A 132 -11.63 -3.56 16.39
CA GLU A 132 -13.00 -3.06 16.37
C GLU A 132 -13.94 -4.17 16.85
N ASN A 133 -14.66 -3.96 17.96
CA ASN A 133 -15.56 -4.97 18.52
C ASN A 133 -14.90 -6.34 18.71
N ASN A 134 -13.71 -6.36 19.30
CA ASN A 134 -12.88 -7.55 19.48
C ASN A 134 -12.47 -8.25 18.17
N LYS A 135 -12.44 -7.53 17.03
CA LYS A 135 -11.96 -8.01 15.73
C LYS A 135 -10.66 -7.29 15.40
N PRO A 136 -9.51 -7.97 15.27
CA PRO A 136 -8.28 -7.35 14.77
C PRO A 136 -8.51 -6.70 13.40
N ILE A 137 -7.94 -5.50 13.21
CA ILE A 137 -8.00 -4.81 11.92
C ILE A 137 -6.86 -5.31 11.03
N LEU A 138 -7.20 -5.78 9.83
CA LEU A 138 -6.22 -6.21 8.82
C LEU A 138 -6.48 -5.51 7.50
N ALA A 139 -5.53 -4.69 7.07
CA ALA A 139 -5.57 -4.08 5.76
C ALA A 139 -4.88 -4.97 4.71
N ILE A 140 -5.45 -5.03 3.49
CA ILE A 140 -4.89 -5.75 2.34
C ILE A 140 -4.70 -4.75 1.20
N TYR A 141 -3.48 -4.65 0.69
CA TYR A 141 -3.10 -3.64 -0.30
C TYR A 141 -3.74 -3.88 -1.68
N ALA A 142 -3.68 -5.12 -2.18
CA ALA A 142 -4.18 -5.48 -3.51
C ALA A 142 -5.03 -6.77 -3.48
N PRO A 143 -6.21 -6.75 -2.82
CA PRO A 143 -7.03 -7.95 -2.67
C PRO A 143 -7.50 -8.53 -4.01
N HIS A 144 -7.69 -7.69 -5.03
CA HIS A 144 -8.16 -8.07 -6.36
C HIS A 144 -7.24 -9.05 -7.12
N ILE A 145 -5.98 -9.22 -6.70
CA ILE A 145 -5.05 -10.17 -7.33
C ILE A 145 -5.16 -11.59 -6.72
N ILE A 146 -5.87 -11.75 -5.63
CA ILE A 146 -6.04 -13.01 -4.92
C ILE A 146 -7.27 -13.75 -5.49
N MET A 147 -7.05 -14.80 -6.26
CA MET A 147 -8.16 -15.51 -6.95
C MET A 147 -9.17 -16.13 -5.98
N LYS A 148 -8.71 -16.72 -4.87
CA LYS A 148 -9.57 -17.34 -3.86
C LYS A 148 -9.75 -16.45 -2.62
N LEU A 149 -9.83 -15.15 -2.82
CA LEU A 149 -9.85 -14.15 -1.75
C LEU A 149 -10.86 -14.48 -0.66
N ASN A 150 -12.14 -14.59 -0.99
CA ASN A 150 -13.19 -14.78 0.00
C ASN A 150 -13.01 -16.08 0.79
N LYS A 151 -12.57 -17.18 0.14
CA LYS A 151 -12.27 -18.45 0.82
C LYS A 151 -11.16 -18.28 1.84
N MET A 152 -10.10 -17.55 1.50
CA MET A 152 -8.99 -17.26 2.40
C MET A 152 -9.45 -16.40 3.59
N LEU A 153 -10.22 -15.35 3.34
CA LEU A 153 -10.73 -14.45 4.40
C LEU A 153 -11.72 -15.18 5.33
N ASP A 154 -12.57 -16.05 4.78
CA ASP A 154 -13.49 -16.89 5.59
C ASP A 154 -12.71 -17.84 6.50
N LEU A 155 -11.63 -18.48 5.98
CA LEU A 155 -10.74 -19.32 6.80
C LEU A 155 -10.08 -18.51 7.93
N TRP A 156 -9.48 -17.38 7.64
CA TRP A 156 -8.85 -16.51 8.65
C TRP A 156 -9.84 -15.99 9.68
N THR A 157 -11.07 -15.66 9.25
CA THR A 157 -12.15 -15.27 10.18
C THR A 157 -12.52 -16.41 11.13
N GLN A 158 -12.60 -17.64 10.63
CA GLN A 158 -12.87 -18.83 11.46
C GLN A 158 -11.71 -19.11 12.44
N MET A 159 -10.47 -18.98 11.97
CA MET A 159 -9.27 -19.14 12.83
C MET A 159 -9.25 -18.09 13.93
N ALA A 160 -9.53 -16.82 13.60
CA ALA A 160 -9.61 -15.75 14.60
C ALA A 160 -10.70 -16.02 15.65
N LYS A 161 -11.87 -16.54 15.26
CA LYS A 161 -12.92 -16.92 16.20
C LYS A 161 -12.50 -18.05 17.14
N LYS A 162 -11.75 -19.04 16.65
CA LYS A 162 -11.17 -20.11 17.49
C LYS A 162 -10.20 -19.58 18.53
N GLU A 163 -9.52 -18.48 18.24
CA GLU A 163 -8.59 -17.79 19.14
C GLU A 163 -9.28 -16.77 20.08
N GLY A 164 -10.63 -16.71 20.10
CA GLY A 164 -11.43 -15.87 21.00
C GLY A 164 -11.72 -14.46 20.48
N PHE A 165 -11.39 -14.18 19.22
CA PHE A 165 -11.80 -12.91 18.58
C PHE A 165 -13.22 -12.99 18.01
N GLY A 166 -13.85 -11.83 17.75
CA GLY A 166 -15.13 -11.74 17.06
C GLY A 166 -15.08 -12.01 15.55
N GLY A 167 -13.90 -12.30 15.03
CA GLY A 167 -13.55 -12.39 13.61
C GLY A 167 -12.40 -11.48 13.27
N ILE A 168 -12.34 -10.95 12.04
CA ILE A 168 -11.36 -9.95 11.58
C ILE A 168 -12.10 -8.83 10.88
N THR A 169 -11.75 -7.57 11.16
CA THR A 169 -12.19 -6.41 10.38
C THR A 169 -11.24 -6.21 9.21
N TYR A 170 -11.72 -6.47 7.99
CA TYR A 170 -10.91 -6.33 6.78
C TYR A 170 -11.05 -4.95 6.17
N ILE A 171 -9.91 -4.38 5.77
CA ILE A 171 -9.81 -3.10 5.07
C ILE A 171 -9.05 -3.32 3.76
N TYR A 172 -9.56 -2.78 2.64
CA TYR A 172 -8.78 -2.75 1.40
C TYR A 172 -8.20 -1.36 1.14
N GLN A 173 -7.02 -1.33 0.54
CA GLN A 173 -6.42 -0.08 0.09
C GLN A 173 -6.81 0.18 -1.37
N SER A 174 -7.32 1.37 -1.65
CA SER A 174 -7.73 1.78 -2.98
C SER A 174 -6.78 2.86 -3.51
N ALA A 175 -6.01 2.50 -4.54
CA ALA A 175 -5.14 3.41 -5.28
C ALA A 175 -5.48 3.35 -6.77
N ALA A 176 -4.95 4.28 -7.58
CA ALA A 176 -5.23 4.34 -9.00
C ALA A 176 -4.97 3.02 -9.76
N SER A 177 -3.96 2.26 -9.34
CA SER A 177 -3.59 0.98 -9.95
C SER A 177 -4.50 -0.18 -9.55
N SER A 178 -5.20 -0.08 -8.41
CA SER A 178 -6.07 -1.12 -7.85
C SER A 178 -7.55 -0.80 -8.01
N PHE A 179 -7.90 0.18 -8.82
CA PHE A 179 -9.25 0.68 -9.03
C PHE A 179 -10.10 -0.26 -9.90
N ASP A 180 -9.85 -1.56 -9.84
CA ASP A 180 -10.73 -2.55 -10.47
C ASP A 180 -11.99 -2.72 -9.62
N MET A 181 -13.12 -2.30 -10.17
CA MET A 181 -14.44 -2.37 -9.51
C MET A 181 -15.06 -3.76 -9.60
N SER A 182 -14.43 -4.71 -10.30
CA SER A 182 -15.05 -6.00 -10.65
C SER A 182 -14.89 -7.10 -9.57
N TRP A 183 -14.00 -6.92 -8.59
CA TRP A 183 -13.79 -7.91 -7.56
C TRP A 183 -14.80 -7.80 -6.39
N ASP A 184 -15.09 -8.91 -5.75
CA ASP A 184 -16.05 -8.99 -4.65
C ASP A 184 -15.48 -8.37 -3.37
N LYS A 185 -16.12 -7.30 -2.88
CA LYS A 185 -15.76 -6.56 -1.66
C LYS A 185 -16.59 -6.92 -0.45
N SER A 186 -17.46 -7.93 -0.55
CA SER A 186 -18.46 -8.26 0.48
C SER A 186 -17.86 -8.62 1.85
N ARG A 187 -16.58 -8.98 1.91
CA ARG A 187 -15.87 -9.32 3.14
C ARG A 187 -15.14 -8.13 3.78
N PHE A 188 -15.20 -6.95 3.15
CA PHE A 188 -14.50 -5.76 3.62
C PHE A 188 -15.47 -4.77 4.25
N GLU A 189 -15.22 -4.41 5.49
CA GLU A 189 -15.97 -3.40 6.21
C GLU A 189 -15.64 -1.99 5.71
N TYR A 190 -14.36 -1.75 5.36
CA TYR A 190 -13.86 -0.44 4.96
C TYR A 190 -12.96 -0.50 3.75
N GLY A 191 -12.89 0.63 3.02
CA GLY A 191 -11.84 0.92 2.06
C GLY A 191 -11.05 2.16 2.49
N VAL A 192 -9.76 2.23 2.16
CA VAL A 192 -8.91 3.41 2.39
C VAL A 192 -8.63 4.10 1.07
N GLU A 193 -8.88 5.40 1.00
CA GLU A 193 -8.57 6.25 -0.15
C GLU A 193 -7.07 6.57 -0.16
N MET A 194 -6.26 5.77 -0.85
CA MET A 194 -4.81 5.97 -0.92
C MET A 194 -4.44 7.18 -1.79
N ASN A 195 -4.63 8.38 -1.24
CA ASN A 195 -4.27 9.63 -1.90
C ASN A 195 -2.73 9.85 -1.94
N PRO A 196 -2.21 10.52 -2.97
CA PRO A 196 -2.91 11.14 -4.11
C PRO A 196 -3.28 10.15 -5.24
N GLY A 197 -2.91 8.88 -5.14
CA GLY A 197 -3.18 7.86 -6.18
C GLY A 197 -4.68 7.65 -6.41
N TYR A 198 -5.49 7.67 -5.37
CA TYR A 198 -6.93 7.47 -5.44
C TYR A 198 -7.63 8.57 -6.25
N VAL A 199 -7.42 9.84 -5.89
CA VAL A 199 -8.05 10.98 -6.59
C VAL A 199 -7.61 11.08 -8.05
N ASN A 200 -6.36 10.80 -8.34
CA ASN A 200 -5.85 10.77 -9.72
C ASN A 200 -6.51 9.63 -10.54
N GLY A 201 -6.78 8.49 -9.92
CA GLY A 201 -7.49 7.38 -10.55
C GLY A 201 -8.93 7.74 -10.93
N ILE A 202 -9.64 8.45 -10.06
CA ILE A 202 -11.01 8.92 -10.31
C ILE A 202 -11.03 9.99 -11.41
N SER A 203 -10.16 11.00 -11.33
CA SER A 203 -10.08 12.08 -12.32
C SER A 203 -9.81 11.56 -13.73
N ASN A 204 -8.93 10.57 -13.86
CA ASN A 204 -8.64 9.94 -15.16
C ASN A 204 -9.82 9.13 -15.70
N ARG A 205 -10.75 8.65 -14.85
CA ARG A 205 -11.96 7.96 -15.31
C ARG A 205 -13.01 8.92 -15.87
N ASN A 206 -13.19 10.06 -15.24
CA ASN A 206 -14.15 11.06 -15.68
C ASN A 206 -13.76 11.71 -17.02
N THR A 207 -12.46 11.74 -17.34
CA THR A 207 -11.96 12.23 -18.64
C THR A 207 -11.92 11.16 -19.73
N GLN A 208 -11.97 9.88 -19.37
CA GLN A 208 -12.05 8.77 -20.32
C GLN A 208 -13.46 8.15 -20.30
N GLN A 209 -14.35 8.61 -21.16
CA GLN A 209 -15.40 7.74 -21.70
C GLN A 209 -14.68 6.58 -22.41
N ILE A 210 -14.38 5.52 -21.64
CA ILE A 210 -13.74 4.32 -22.19
C ILE A 210 -14.74 3.71 -23.15
N SER A 211 -14.52 3.87 -24.46
CA SER A 211 -15.34 3.24 -25.48
C SER A 211 -15.41 1.73 -25.19
N ARG A 212 -16.56 1.10 -25.50
CA ARG A 212 -16.75 -0.36 -25.38
C ARG A 212 -15.61 -1.15 -26.01
N LEU A 213 -14.97 -0.62 -27.06
CA LEU A 213 -13.80 -1.18 -27.75
C LEU A 213 -12.55 -1.32 -26.83
N MET A 214 -12.30 -0.38 -25.91
CA MET A 214 -11.18 -0.51 -24.96
C MET A 214 -11.41 -1.59 -23.90
N LYS A 215 -12.66 -1.88 -23.55
CA LYS A 215 -13.01 -2.97 -22.64
C LYS A 215 -12.67 -4.33 -23.27
N TYR A 216 -13.01 -4.53 -24.53
CA TYR A 216 -12.65 -5.73 -25.31
C TYR A 216 -11.13 -5.87 -25.50
N SER A 217 -10.41 -4.79 -25.76
CA SER A 217 -8.95 -4.85 -25.92
C SER A 217 -8.20 -5.20 -24.62
N ARG A 218 -8.76 -4.86 -23.47
CA ARG A 218 -8.20 -5.25 -22.15
C ARG A 218 -8.40 -6.74 -21.86
N GLU A 219 -9.57 -7.28 -22.20
CA GLU A 219 -9.90 -8.70 -22.03
C GLU A 219 -9.00 -9.57 -22.93
N ILE A 220 -8.85 -9.20 -24.19
CA ILE A 220 -7.97 -9.89 -25.15
C ILE A 220 -6.50 -9.85 -24.69
N LYS A 221 -6.02 -8.72 -24.16
CA LYS A 221 -4.64 -8.58 -23.65
C LYS A 221 -4.41 -9.42 -22.39
N ARG A 222 -5.43 -9.61 -21.54
CA ARG A 222 -5.39 -10.47 -20.36
C ARG A 222 -5.29 -11.95 -20.77
N ILE A 223 -6.08 -12.37 -21.76
CA ILE A 223 -6.09 -13.74 -22.29
C ILE A 223 -4.77 -14.08 -22.99
N LEU A 224 -4.18 -13.12 -23.70
CA LEU A 224 -2.95 -13.33 -24.46
C LEU A 224 -1.68 -13.08 -23.65
N HIS A 225 -1.77 -12.88 -22.31
CA HIS A 225 -0.63 -12.54 -21.43
C HIS A 225 0.27 -11.41 -21.95
N ILE A 226 -0.28 -10.52 -22.79
CA ILE A 226 0.47 -9.39 -23.33
C ILE A 226 0.69 -8.37 -22.22
N ASN A 227 1.93 -8.27 -21.78
CA ASN A 227 2.38 -7.41 -20.69
C ASN A 227 1.96 -5.95 -20.92
N ARG A 228 1.33 -5.34 -19.93
CA ARG A 228 0.85 -3.94 -19.95
C ARG A 228 1.96 -2.90 -20.19
N SER A 229 3.23 -3.33 -20.09
CA SER A 229 4.41 -2.49 -20.22
C SER A 229 4.72 -2.04 -21.65
N LEU A 230 4.13 -2.68 -22.66
CA LEU A 230 4.49 -2.42 -24.07
C LEU A 230 3.81 -1.19 -24.69
N LEU A 231 2.86 -0.54 -24.01
CA LEU A 231 2.06 0.56 -24.57
C LEU A 231 2.11 1.90 -23.83
N ALA A 232 2.93 2.04 -22.81
CA ALA A 232 2.99 3.25 -21.99
C ALA A 232 4.40 3.86 -21.92
N THR A 233 5.04 4.03 -23.05
CA THR A 233 6.20 4.90 -23.14
C THR A 233 5.86 6.14 -23.97
N LYS A 234 5.12 7.11 -23.37
CA LYS A 234 5.46 8.50 -23.64
C LYS A 234 6.82 8.70 -22.98
N ASN A 235 7.87 8.80 -23.75
CA ASN A 235 9.13 9.41 -23.31
C ASN A 235 8.79 10.87 -22.98
N SER A 236 8.38 11.13 -21.74
CA SER A 236 8.33 12.49 -21.25
C SER A 236 9.78 12.91 -21.06
N SER A 237 10.18 13.99 -21.68
CA SER A 237 11.48 14.64 -21.43
C SER A 237 11.58 15.22 -20.02
N GLU A 238 10.47 15.32 -19.31
CA GLU A 238 10.32 15.99 -18.03
C GLU A 238 9.52 15.15 -17.02
N ILE A 239 9.82 15.33 -15.73
CA ILE A 239 9.06 14.71 -14.64
C ILE A 239 7.63 15.27 -14.60
N LYS A 240 6.68 14.40 -14.24
CA LYS A 240 5.30 14.83 -14.01
C LYS A 240 5.21 15.68 -12.75
N GLN A 241 4.95 16.98 -12.92
CA GLN A 241 4.64 17.89 -11.83
C GLN A 241 3.11 17.96 -11.65
N ASN A 242 2.66 18.00 -10.40
CA ASN A 242 1.26 18.17 -10.03
C ASN A 242 1.19 19.33 -9.04
N ASP A 243 0.22 20.21 -9.24
CA ASP A 243 -0.07 21.26 -8.28
C ASP A 243 -0.67 20.65 -7.00
N TYR A 244 -0.03 20.92 -5.86
CA TYR A 244 -0.41 20.35 -4.56
C TYR A 244 -1.80 20.82 -4.13
N ASP A 245 -2.08 22.11 -4.25
CA ASP A 245 -3.33 22.71 -3.82
C ASP A 245 -4.50 22.29 -4.72
N GLU A 246 -4.29 22.24 -6.04
CA GLU A 246 -5.32 21.70 -6.96
C GLU A 246 -5.68 20.26 -6.63
N VAL A 247 -4.69 19.43 -6.29
CA VAL A 247 -4.96 18.04 -5.94
C VAL A 247 -5.71 17.95 -4.62
N TRP A 248 -5.38 18.78 -3.63
CA TRP A 248 -6.14 18.86 -2.38
C TRP A 248 -7.57 19.33 -2.59
N GLN A 249 -7.81 20.33 -3.44
CA GLN A 249 -9.18 20.75 -3.79
C GLN A 249 -9.99 19.58 -4.38
N LYS A 250 -9.37 18.75 -5.22
CA LYS A 250 -10.02 17.55 -5.76
C LYS A 250 -10.30 16.52 -4.66
N ILE A 251 -9.38 16.32 -3.72
CA ILE A 251 -9.58 15.40 -2.58
C ILE A 251 -10.75 15.85 -1.71
N LEU A 252 -10.83 17.14 -1.38
CA LEU A 252 -11.92 17.71 -0.57
C LEU A 252 -13.30 17.59 -1.23
N GLN A 253 -13.35 17.46 -2.56
CA GLN A 253 -14.57 17.29 -3.34
C GLN A 253 -14.95 15.82 -3.56
N LEU A 254 -14.12 14.86 -3.12
CA LEU A 254 -14.42 13.44 -3.29
C LEU A 254 -15.75 13.07 -2.62
N ARG A 255 -16.49 12.21 -3.30
CA ARG A 255 -17.70 11.57 -2.76
C ARG A 255 -17.46 10.07 -2.70
N PRO A 256 -17.96 9.38 -1.66
CA PRO A 256 -17.86 7.92 -1.57
C PRO A 256 -18.40 7.25 -2.83
N ILE A 257 -17.67 6.26 -3.32
CA ILE A 257 -18.07 5.46 -4.48
C ILE A 257 -18.47 4.06 -3.99
N GLY A 258 -19.71 3.67 -4.28
CA GLY A 258 -20.26 2.38 -3.88
C GLY A 258 -20.80 2.38 -2.45
N THR A 259 -21.01 1.18 -1.90
CA THR A 259 -21.63 0.94 -0.59
C THR A 259 -20.64 0.75 0.56
N THR A 260 -19.38 0.47 0.28
CA THR A 260 -18.34 0.29 1.28
C THR A 260 -17.99 1.63 1.93
N LYS A 261 -17.92 1.66 3.26
CA LYS A 261 -17.47 2.85 3.99
C LYS A 261 -16.01 3.15 3.66
N MET A 262 -15.75 4.37 3.20
CA MET A 262 -14.40 4.80 2.84
C MET A 262 -13.76 5.59 3.99
N ILE A 263 -12.54 5.21 4.35
CA ILE A 263 -11.68 5.95 5.28
C ILE A 263 -10.91 6.98 4.46
N PRO A 264 -11.08 8.29 4.71
CA PRO A 264 -10.35 9.31 3.99
C PRO A 264 -8.85 9.23 4.29
N CYS A 265 -8.03 9.57 3.31
CA CYS A 265 -6.58 9.57 3.44
C CYS A 265 -6.02 10.92 3.00
N ALA A 266 -5.21 11.50 3.86
CA ALA A 266 -4.43 12.70 3.58
C ALA A 266 -3.00 12.35 3.14
N PHE A 267 -2.36 13.24 2.41
CA PHE A 267 -0.93 13.19 2.15
C PHE A 267 -0.31 14.57 2.37
N THR A 268 0.91 14.61 2.86
CA THR A 268 1.57 15.89 3.20
C THR A 268 2.45 16.36 2.06
N ASP A 269 3.15 15.44 1.42
CA ASP A 269 4.13 15.75 0.41
C ASP A 269 4.46 14.49 -0.37
N TRP A 270 4.72 14.60 -1.66
CA TRP A 270 5.05 13.45 -2.47
C TRP A 270 6.05 13.80 -3.56
N ASP A 271 7.18 13.15 -3.52
CA ASP A 271 8.16 13.19 -4.58
C ASP A 271 8.90 11.85 -4.66
N ASN A 272 8.67 11.10 -5.73
CA ASN A 272 9.31 9.81 -5.94
C ASN A 272 10.44 9.86 -6.98
N SER A 273 10.87 11.07 -7.38
CA SER A 273 11.98 11.27 -8.30
C SER A 273 13.30 10.64 -7.86
N PRO A 274 13.63 10.54 -6.54
CA PRO A 274 14.84 9.84 -6.12
C PRO A 274 14.87 8.37 -6.53
N ARG A 275 13.68 7.77 -6.74
CA ARG A 275 13.53 6.37 -7.18
C ARG A 275 13.38 6.24 -8.69
N PHE A 276 12.60 7.11 -9.32
CA PHE A 276 12.15 6.93 -10.71
C PHE A 276 12.75 7.94 -11.69
N GLY A 277 13.52 8.94 -11.22
CA GLY A 277 14.04 10.02 -12.07
C GLY A 277 12.92 10.76 -12.78
N ILE A 278 13.10 11.06 -14.05
CA ILE A 278 12.10 11.74 -14.90
C ILE A 278 10.81 10.94 -15.10
N ASN A 279 10.82 9.64 -14.84
CA ASN A 279 9.61 8.79 -14.89
C ASN A 279 8.79 8.84 -13.59
N GLY A 280 9.24 9.61 -12.62
CA GLY A 280 8.53 9.84 -11.37
C GLY A 280 7.45 10.91 -11.46
N SER A 281 6.99 11.33 -10.31
CA SER A 281 6.08 12.47 -10.13
C SER A 281 6.38 13.17 -8.83
N CYS A 282 6.16 14.47 -8.80
CA CYS A 282 6.21 15.28 -7.59
C CYS A 282 4.95 16.14 -7.49
N TYR A 283 4.70 16.62 -6.27
CA TYR A 283 3.62 17.53 -5.94
C TYR A 283 4.27 18.79 -5.34
N THR A 284 4.11 19.92 -6.01
CA THR A 284 4.78 21.19 -5.69
C THR A 284 3.77 22.30 -5.51
#